data_cdc8acafa4a3d1092bd388dbfa15127e
#
_entry.id   cdc8acafa4a3d1092bd388dbfa15127e
#
_cell.length_a   1.000
_cell.length_b   1.000
_cell.length_c   1.000
_cell.angle_alpha   90.00
_cell.angle_beta   90.00
_cell.angle_gamma   90.00
#
_symmetry.space_group_name_H-M   'P 1'
#
loop_
_entity.id
_entity.type
_entity.pdbx_description
1 polymer ?
#
loop_
_entity_poly.entity_id
_entity_poly.type
_entity_poly.pdbx_seq_one_letter_code
_entity_poly.pdbx_strand_id
1 'polypeptide(L)'
;AGHIHRISVVKKKYVMVFTFLLACSAHAAAETLPLLLEGLGLREASVESRDLPGWRVPKRIVVQDFFGKDLLTEVQTLAEGAEIVASRDPAALLTEMADADIFIGTCDSKLLSAAEDTHWVQVYWAGVENCVRQGLFKTGNVLLTNGKRLSSTAIADHAIAMLMSLVRGLDAYHRSQNSSLWDRTSPKNSLQFGEITGRTVLIVGLGGIGTEVAKRAYGLGMRVIATRG
;
A
#
# COMPACT_ATOMS: atom_id res chain seq x y z
N ALA A 1 -19.95 9.42 11.85
CA ALA A 1 -19.05 8.28 11.76
C ALA A 1 -19.11 7.80 10.32
N GLY A 2 -18.15 8.30 9.49
CA GLY A 2 -18.09 7.94 8.09
C GLY A 2 -17.69 6.48 7.95
N HIS A 3 -18.46 5.71 7.21
CA HIS A 3 -18.11 4.34 6.85
C HIS A 3 -16.91 4.38 5.89
N ILE A 4 -15.74 4.02 6.40
CA ILE A 4 -14.58 3.72 5.56
C ILE A 4 -14.87 2.38 4.90
N HIS A 5 -15.33 2.41 3.65
CA HIS A 5 -15.55 1.19 2.88
C HIS A 5 -14.21 0.51 2.60
N ARG A 6 -14.14 -0.77 2.92
CA ARG A 6 -13.01 -1.64 2.62
C ARG A 6 -12.85 -1.73 1.10
N ILE A 7 -11.61 -1.86 0.65
CA ILE A 7 -11.21 -1.98 -0.76
C ILE A 7 -12.17 -2.90 -1.50
N SER A 8 -12.85 -2.35 -2.51
CA SER A 8 -13.65 -3.13 -3.45
C SER A 8 -12.76 -3.55 -4.61
N VAL A 9 -12.66 -4.85 -4.85
CA VAL A 9 -12.02 -5.39 -6.04
C VAL A 9 -13.11 -5.58 -7.09
N VAL A 10 -12.99 -4.87 -8.20
CA VAL A 10 -13.99 -4.86 -9.28
C VAL A 10 -13.83 -6.08 -10.17
N LYS A 11 -14.92 -6.82 -10.42
CA LYS A 11 -14.93 -7.92 -11.39
C LYS A 11 -14.78 -7.42 -12.83
N LYS A 12 -13.78 -7.93 -13.49
CA LYS A 12 -13.56 -8.18 -14.93
C LYS A 12 -13.57 -7.04 -15.95
N LYS A 13 -13.81 -5.76 -15.63
CA LYS A 13 -13.55 -4.70 -16.64
C LYS A 13 -12.78 -3.48 -16.14
N TYR A 14 -12.66 -3.28 -14.84
CA TYR A 14 -11.94 -2.13 -14.28
C TYR A 14 -11.26 -2.53 -12.98
N VAL A 15 -10.25 -3.40 -13.05
CA VAL A 15 -9.43 -3.75 -11.89
C VAL A 15 -8.21 -2.85 -11.92
N MET A 16 -8.25 -1.77 -11.16
CA MET A 16 -7.04 -1.08 -10.77
C MET A 16 -6.43 -1.81 -9.58
N VAL A 17 -5.93 -3.01 -9.81
CA VAL A 17 -5.05 -3.67 -8.86
C VAL A 17 -3.65 -3.16 -9.16
N PHE A 18 -3.09 -2.42 -8.24
CA PHE A 18 -1.67 -2.16 -8.18
C PHE A 18 -0.93 -3.49 -7.99
N THR A 19 -0.71 -4.21 -9.07
CA THR A 19 0.20 -5.35 -9.10
C THR A 19 1.59 -4.81 -9.34
N PHE A 20 2.26 -4.39 -8.30
CA PHE A 20 3.72 -4.33 -8.31
C PHE A 20 4.23 -5.77 -8.36
N LEU A 21 4.96 -6.10 -9.40
CA LEU A 21 5.67 -7.35 -9.70
C LEU A 21 4.80 -8.44 -10.35
N LEU A 22 4.97 -8.54 -11.61
CA LEU A 22 5.17 -9.67 -12.49
C LEU A 22 4.51 -9.39 -13.84
N ALA A 23 5.33 -9.21 -14.84
CA ALA A 23 4.95 -9.37 -16.24
C ALA A 23 4.47 -10.82 -16.44
N CYS A 24 3.20 -11.05 -16.23
CA CYS A 24 2.54 -12.30 -16.55
C CYS A 24 1.28 -11.97 -17.37
N SER A 25 1.11 -12.70 -18.45
CA SER A 25 -0.01 -12.59 -19.38
C SER A 25 -1.37 -12.44 -18.67
N ALA A 26 -2.31 -11.72 -19.26
CA ALA A 26 -3.64 -11.44 -18.71
C ALA A 26 -4.43 -12.70 -18.25
N HIS A 27 -4.09 -13.89 -18.74
CA HIS A 27 -4.65 -15.16 -18.29
C HIS A 27 -4.15 -15.59 -16.91
N ALA A 28 -2.85 -15.40 -16.62
CA ALA A 28 -2.28 -15.73 -15.32
C ALA A 28 -2.77 -14.79 -14.20
N ALA A 29 -3.09 -13.53 -14.53
CA ALA A 29 -3.62 -12.57 -13.56
C ALA A 29 -5.01 -12.95 -13.04
N ALA A 30 -5.85 -13.58 -13.84
CA ALA A 30 -7.20 -13.98 -13.43
C ALA A 30 -7.20 -15.18 -12.47
N GLU A 31 -6.24 -16.10 -12.59
CA GLU A 31 -6.10 -17.25 -11.70
C GLU A 31 -5.40 -16.92 -10.38
N THR A 32 -4.54 -15.89 -10.39
CA THR A 32 -3.78 -15.48 -9.20
C THR A 32 -4.54 -14.52 -8.29
N LEU A 33 -5.57 -13.84 -8.80
CA LEU A 33 -6.32 -12.84 -8.03
C LEU A 33 -6.97 -13.40 -6.75
N PRO A 34 -7.66 -14.56 -6.75
CA PRO A 34 -8.22 -15.15 -5.54
C PRO A 34 -7.15 -15.46 -4.47
N LEU A 35 -6.01 -16.03 -4.90
CA LEU A 35 -4.89 -16.32 -4.01
C LEU A 35 -4.27 -15.04 -3.44
N LEU A 36 -4.17 -13.99 -4.25
CA LEU A 36 -3.69 -12.70 -3.80
C LEU A 36 -4.63 -12.06 -2.77
N LEU A 37 -5.93 -12.10 -3.02
CA LEU A 37 -6.95 -11.56 -2.10
C LEU A 37 -6.90 -12.29 -0.76
N GLU A 38 -6.83 -13.62 -0.79
CA GLU A 38 -6.72 -14.44 0.41
C GLU A 38 -5.40 -14.17 1.16
N GLY A 39 -4.29 -14.15 0.45
CA GLY A 39 -2.96 -13.87 1.01
C GLY A 39 -2.87 -12.50 1.69
N LEU A 40 -3.53 -11.49 1.14
CA LEU A 40 -3.62 -10.14 1.72
C LEU A 40 -4.72 -10.02 2.79
N GLY A 41 -5.54 -11.05 2.98
CA GLY A 41 -6.71 -11.03 3.86
C GLY A 41 -7.73 -9.98 3.41
N LEU A 42 -7.89 -9.81 2.11
CA LEU A 42 -8.88 -8.95 1.48
C LEU A 42 -10.15 -9.75 1.18
N ARG A 43 -11.26 -9.04 1.04
CA ARG A 43 -12.54 -9.62 0.62
C ARG A 43 -13.14 -8.73 -0.44
N GLU A 44 -13.77 -9.34 -1.42
CA GLU A 44 -14.62 -8.58 -2.34
C GLU A 44 -15.79 -7.94 -1.59
N ALA A 45 -16.14 -6.73 -1.99
CA ALA A 45 -17.36 -6.09 -1.49
C ALA A 45 -18.58 -6.79 -2.08
N SER A 46 -19.67 -6.79 -1.33
CA SER A 46 -20.96 -7.35 -1.80
C SER A 46 -21.62 -6.51 -2.90
N VAL A 47 -21.20 -5.23 -3.03
CA VAL A 47 -21.69 -4.28 -4.02
C VAL A 47 -20.52 -3.89 -4.90
N GLU A 48 -20.69 -3.93 -6.22
CA GLU A 48 -19.68 -3.46 -7.16
C GLU A 48 -19.54 -1.93 -7.06
N SER A 49 -18.32 -1.41 -7.27
CA SER A 49 -18.07 0.05 -7.17
C SER A 49 -18.92 0.85 -8.14
N ARG A 50 -19.26 0.27 -9.31
CA ARG A 50 -20.14 0.89 -10.32
C ARG A 50 -21.60 1.01 -9.89
N ASP A 51 -22.01 0.22 -8.90
CA ASP A 51 -23.38 0.21 -8.36
C ASP A 51 -23.53 1.13 -7.14
N LEU A 52 -22.43 1.79 -6.75
CA LEU A 52 -22.46 2.76 -5.65
C LEU A 52 -23.17 4.05 -6.06
N PRO A 53 -23.92 4.68 -5.16
CA PRO A 53 -24.52 5.99 -5.42
C PRO A 53 -23.46 7.01 -5.85
N GLY A 54 -23.75 7.76 -6.94
CA GLY A 54 -22.83 8.75 -7.49
C GLY A 54 -21.77 8.19 -8.44
N TRP A 55 -21.73 6.88 -8.69
CA TRP A 55 -20.85 6.33 -9.71
C TRP A 55 -21.25 6.80 -11.11
N ARG A 56 -20.25 7.18 -11.91
CA ARG A 56 -20.39 7.45 -13.34
C ARG A 56 -19.17 6.95 -14.09
N VAL A 57 -19.33 6.69 -15.37
CA VAL A 57 -18.21 6.30 -16.23
C VAL A 57 -17.24 7.48 -16.30
N PRO A 58 -15.96 7.31 -15.93
CA PRO A 58 -15.00 8.40 -15.92
C PRO A 58 -14.65 8.80 -17.35
N LYS A 59 -14.61 10.11 -17.60
CA LYS A 59 -14.17 10.71 -18.85
C LYS A 59 -12.76 11.27 -18.73
N ARG A 60 -12.39 11.75 -17.53
CA ARG A 60 -11.09 12.37 -17.26
C ARG A 60 -10.48 11.82 -15.97
N ILE A 61 -9.26 11.32 -16.09
CA ILE A 61 -8.49 10.75 -14.97
C ILE A 61 -7.22 11.58 -14.80
N VAL A 62 -7.07 12.19 -13.63
CA VAL A 62 -5.87 12.94 -13.27
C VAL A 62 -4.97 12.06 -12.39
N VAL A 63 -3.70 11.93 -12.79
CA VAL A 63 -2.73 11.04 -12.14
C VAL A 63 -1.53 11.85 -11.67
N GLN A 64 -1.28 11.84 -10.37
CA GLN A 64 -0.01 12.31 -9.82
C GLN A 64 1.02 11.18 -9.98
N ASP A 65 1.83 11.26 -11.03
CA ASP A 65 2.71 10.18 -11.47
C ASP A 65 3.96 10.04 -10.61
N PHE A 66 4.01 9.02 -9.76
CA PHE A 66 5.20 8.62 -9.02
C PHE A 66 5.88 7.37 -9.59
N PHE A 67 5.23 6.63 -10.48
CA PHE A 67 5.65 5.30 -10.91
C PHE A 67 6.12 5.24 -12.36
N GLY A 68 5.87 6.30 -13.13
CA GLY A 68 6.38 6.42 -14.50
C GLY A 68 5.50 5.75 -15.55
N LYS A 69 6.09 5.59 -16.76
CA LYS A 69 5.34 5.25 -17.98
C LYS A 69 4.60 3.91 -17.93
N ASP A 70 5.13 2.91 -17.24
CA ASP A 70 4.54 1.58 -17.23
C ASP A 70 3.15 1.59 -16.56
N LEU A 71 3.04 2.28 -15.42
CA LEU A 71 1.75 2.46 -14.76
C LEU A 71 0.76 3.24 -15.63
N LEU A 72 1.22 4.32 -16.25
CA LEU A 72 0.35 5.14 -17.12
C LEU A 72 -0.17 4.35 -18.31
N THR A 73 0.66 3.49 -18.91
CA THR A 73 0.25 2.60 -19.99
C THR A 73 -0.81 1.61 -19.52
N GLU A 74 -0.65 1.06 -18.33
CA GLU A 74 -1.64 0.14 -17.75
C GLU A 74 -2.96 0.85 -17.44
N VAL A 75 -2.90 2.04 -16.84
CA VAL A 75 -4.09 2.88 -16.58
C VAL A 75 -4.81 3.20 -17.89
N GLN A 76 -4.08 3.60 -18.93
CA GLN A 76 -4.61 3.88 -20.26
C GLN A 76 -5.33 2.69 -20.88
N THR A 77 -4.74 1.49 -20.73
CA THR A 77 -5.32 0.26 -21.25
C THR A 77 -6.61 -0.13 -20.52
N LEU A 78 -6.67 0.12 -19.21
CA LEU A 78 -7.82 -0.23 -18.38
C LEU A 78 -8.95 0.80 -18.44
N ALA A 79 -8.62 2.06 -18.72
CA ALA A 79 -9.53 3.19 -18.68
C ALA A 79 -10.04 3.54 -20.11
N GLU A 80 -10.56 2.57 -20.83
CA GLU A 80 -11.05 2.72 -22.20
C GLU A 80 -11.91 3.99 -22.40
N GLY A 81 -11.43 4.90 -23.24
CA GLY A 81 -12.15 6.12 -23.60
C GLY A 81 -12.01 7.30 -22.64
N ALA A 82 -11.28 7.16 -21.53
CA ALA A 82 -10.98 8.27 -20.64
C ALA A 82 -9.71 9.02 -21.06
N GLU A 83 -9.74 10.34 -20.96
CA GLU A 83 -8.54 11.18 -21.06
C GLU A 83 -7.71 11.03 -19.80
N ILE A 84 -6.40 10.79 -19.95
CA ILE A 84 -5.48 10.68 -18.81
C ILE A 84 -4.52 11.85 -18.84
N VAL A 85 -4.53 12.64 -17.78
CA VAL A 85 -3.56 13.71 -17.53
C VAL A 85 -2.66 13.32 -16.40
N ALA A 86 -1.35 13.28 -16.64
CA ALA A 86 -0.38 12.83 -15.66
C ALA A 86 0.78 13.81 -15.50
N SER A 87 1.16 14.11 -14.25
CA SER A 87 2.34 14.88 -13.90
C SER A 87 2.85 14.51 -12.53
N ARG A 88 4.16 14.68 -12.30
CA ARG A 88 4.77 14.63 -10.96
C ARG A 88 4.63 15.93 -10.20
N ASP A 89 4.47 17.02 -10.92
CA ASP A 89 4.34 18.35 -10.32
C ASP A 89 2.88 18.61 -9.93
N PRO A 90 2.57 18.75 -8.62
CA PRO A 90 1.22 19.07 -8.18
C PRO A 90 0.69 20.40 -8.73
N ALA A 91 1.58 21.38 -8.98
CA ALA A 91 1.16 22.67 -9.52
C ALA A 91 0.63 22.53 -10.95
N ALA A 92 1.26 21.68 -11.76
CA ALA A 92 0.80 21.38 -13.12
C ALA A 92 -0.55 20.64 -13.16
N LEU A 93 -0.89 19.90 -12.09
CA LEU A 93 -2.14 19.18 -11.98
C LEU A 93 -3.29 20.04 -11.45
N LEU A 94 -3.00 21.15 -10.79
CA LEU A 94 -4.01 21.93 -10.07
C LEU A 94 -5.13 22.42 -10.99
N THR A 95 -4.80 22.85 -12.20
CA THR A 95 -5.77 23.30 -13.22
C THR A 95 -6.59 22.17 -13.82
N GLU A 96 -6.09 20.95 -13.73
CA GLU A 96 -6.69 19.74 -14.29
C GLU A 96 -7.69 19.06 -13.33
N MET A 97 -7.66 19.48 -12.06
CA MET A 97 -8.46 18.85 -11.01
C MET A 97 -9.93 19.21 -11.06
N ALA A 98 -10.29 20.39 -11.59
CA ALA A 98 -11.66 20.86 -11.59
C ALA A 98 -12.60 19.91 -12.36
N ASP A 99 -12.15 19.42 -13.52
CA ASP A 99 -12.90 18.53 -14.40
C ASP A 99 -12.54 17.05 -14.22
N ALA A 100 -11.78 16.70 -13.18
CA ALA A 100 -11.36 15.33 -12.95
C ALA A 100 -12.50 14.48 -12.41
N ASP A 101 -12.87 13.42 -13.10
CA ASP A 101 -13.80 12.40 -12.58
C ASP A 101 -13.11 11.50 -11.56
N ILE A 102 -11.84 11.15 -11.82
CA ILE A 102 -11.00 10.31 -10.93
C ILE A 102 -9.68 11.02 -10.69
N PHE A 103 -9.25 11.02 -9.43
CA PHE A 103 -7.91 11.41 -9.06
C PHE A 103 -7.14 10.22 -8.49
N ILE A 104 -5.94 9.97 -9.04
CA ILE A 104 -5.01 8.95 -8.55
C ILE A 104 -3.75 9.65 -8.05
N GLY A 105 -3.50 9.62 -6.75
CA GLY A 105 -2.38 10.38 -6.21
C GLY A 105 -2.22 10.32 -4.71
N THR A 106 -1.95 11.48 -4.14
CA THR A 106 -1.75 11.66 -2.69
C THR A 106 -2.89 12.46 -2.06
N CYS A 107 -2.91 12.55 -0.74
CA CYS A 107 -3.85 13.40 -0.02
C CYS A 107 -3.37 14.87 0.03
N ASP A 108 -2.93 15.41 -1.11
CA ASP A 108 -2.57 16.83 -1.21
C ASP A 108 -3.82 17.71 -1.06
N SER A 109 -3.80 18.61 -0.07
CA SER A 109 -4.96 19.43 0.26
C SER A 109 -5.35 20.42 -0.85
N LYS A 110 -4.37 20.93 -1.61
CA LYS A 110 -4.63 21.88 -2.69
C LYS A 110 -5.30 21.17 -3.87
N LEU A 111 -4.75 20.01 -4.26
CA LEU A 111 -5.34 19.20 -5.33
C LEU A 111 -6.76 18.76 -4.97
N LEU A 112 -6.94 18.20 -3.76
CA LEU A 112 -8.26 17.74 -3.33
C LEU A 112 -9.27 18.88 -3.12
N SER A 113 -8.82 20.10 -2.82
CA SER A 113 -9.72 21.26 -2.73
C SER A 113 -10.16 21.78 -4.10
N ALA A 114 -9.39 21.52 -5.16
CA ALA A 114 -9.73 21.88 -6.53
C ALA A 114 -10.55 20.78 -7.26
N ALA A 115 -10.78 19.65 -6.61
CA ALA A 115 -11.46 18.48 -7.17
C ALA A 115 -13.00 18.63 -7.02
N GLU A 116 -13.61 19.51 -7.83
CA GLU A 116 -15.03 19.85 -7.67
C GLU A 116 -15.96 18.73 -8.15
N ASP A 117 -15.63 18.09 -9.27
CA ASP A 117 -16.43 17.04 -9.92
C ASP A 117 -15.93 15.62 -9.65
N THR A 118 -14.87 15.46 -8.88
CA THR A 118 -14.28 14.16 -8.61
C THR A 118 -15.20 13.27 -7.79
N HIS A 119 -15.50 12.09 -8.30
CA HIS A 119 -16.32 11.09 -7.60
C HIS A 119 -15.52 9.91 -7.08
N TRP A 120 -14.25 9.75 -7.51
CA TRP A 120 -13.37 8.71 -6.98
C TRP A 120 -11.94 9.23 -6.79
N VAL A 121 -11.39 9.01 -5.61
CA VAL A 121 -9.99 9.28 -5.29
C VAL A 121 -9.31 7.97 -4.90
N GLN A 122 -8.27 7.60 -5.63
CA GLN A 122 -7.39 6.49 -5.30
C GLN A 122 -6.08 7.04 -4.75
N VAL A 123 -5.70 6.65 -3.54
CA VAL A 123 -4.39 7.01 -2.98
C VAL A 123 -3.43 5.82 -2.97
N TYR A 124 -2.15 6.12 -3.21
CA TYR A 124 -1.09 5.10 -3.30
C TYR A 124 -0.77 4.42 -1.97
N TRP A 125 -0.92 5.14 -0.88
CA TRP A 125 -0.54 4.67 0.45
C TRP A 125 -1.70 4.04 1.21
N ALA A 126 -1.37 3.44 2.35
CA ALA A 126 -2.38 2.91 3.27
C ALA A 126 -3.05 4.01 4.11
N GLY A 127 -2.29 5.07 4.47
CA GLY A 127 -2.79 6.18 5.30
C GLY A 127 -3.70 7.12 4.51
N VAL A 128 -4.87 7.41 5.05
CA VAL A 128 -5.88 8.30 4.43
C VAL A 128 -6.33 9.43 5.37
N GLU A 129 -5.66 9.58 6.50
CA GLU A 129 -6.07 10.52 7.55
C GLU A 129 -6.11 11.97 7.04
N ASN A 130 -5.18 12.32 6.16
CA ASN A 130 -5.14 13.65 5.55
C ASN A 130 -6.20 13.82 4.46
N CYS A 131 -6.61 12.75 3.78
CA CYS A 131 -7.70 12.79 2.82
C CYS A 131 -9.04 13.05 3.53
N VAL A 132 -9.39 12.23 4.52
CA VAL A 132 -10.72 12.28 5.16
C VAL A 132 -11.00 13.58 5.90
N ARG A 133 -9.97 14.37 6.17
CA ARG A 133 -10.12 15.72 6.75
C ARG A 133 -10.55 16.78 5.74
N GLN A 134 -10.40 16.48 4.44
CA GLN A 134 -10.75 17.42 3.37
C GLN A 134 -12.27 17.54 3.20
N GLY A 135 -12.72 18.72 2.76
CA GLY A 135 -14.14 19.01 2.54
C GLY A 135 -14.80 18.07 1.54
N LEU A 136 -14.07 17.68 0.50
CA LEU A 136 -14.50 16.77 -0.56
C LEU A 136 -15.15 15.47 -0.02
N PHE A 137 -14.62 14.90 1.06
CA PHE A 137 -15.11 13.64 1.61
C PHE A 137 -16.25 13.80 2.66
N LYS A 138 -16.58 15.03 3.01
CA LYS A 138 -17.65 15.28 4.00
C LYS A 138 -19.06 15.06 3.43
N THR A 139 -19.22 15.19 2.14
CA THR A 139 -20.50 15.00 1.45
C THR A 139 -20.91 13.52 1.35
N GLY A 140 -19.97 12.59 1.50
CA GLY A 140 -20.19 11.15 1.34
C GLY A 140 -20.38 10.67 -0.11
N ASN A 141 -20.27 11.56 -1.08
CA ASN A 141 -20.49 11.24 -2.51
C ASN A 141 -19.21 10.85 -3.25
N VAL A 142 -18.05 10.93 -2.60
CA VAL A 142 -16.76 10.60 -3.20
C VAL A 142 -16.24 9.29 -2.65
N LEU A 143 -15.97 8.35 -3.54
CA LEU A 143 -15.32 7.09 -3.20
C LEU A 143 -13.84 7.33 -2.91
N LEU A 144 -13.38 6.94 -1.72
CA LEU A 144 -11.96 6.95 -1.36
C LEU A 144 -11.44 5.52 -1.25
N THR A 145 -10.44 5.20 -2.06
CA THR A 145 -9.73 3.92 -2.02
C THR A 145 -8.25 4.10 -1.73
N ASN A 146 -7.61 3.11 -1.16
CA ASN A 146 -6.22 3.20 -0.76
C ASN A 146 -5.45 1.88 -0.93
N GLY A 147 -4.12 1.96 -0.83
CA GLY A 147 -3.20 0.82 -0.91
C GLY A 147 -3.05 0.01 0.38
N LYS A 148 -4.08 -0.04 1.23
CA LYS A 148 -4.03 -0.78 2.50
C LYS A 148 -3.68 -2.25 2.27
N ARG A 149 -2.72 -2.77 3.04
CA ARG A 149 -2.19 -4.13 3.01
C ARG A 149 -1.27 -4.49 1.84
N LEU A 150 -1.23 -3.73 0.75
CA LEU A 150 -0.37 -4.05 -0.40
C LEU A 150 1.11 -4.20 -0.03
N SER A 151 1.62 -3.32 0.84
CA SER A 151 3.02 -3.35 1.29
C SER A 151 3.24 -4.11 2.60
N SER A 152 2.23 -4.79 3.15
CA SER A 152 2.32 -5.40 4.48
C SER A 152 3.41 -6.48 4.55
N THR A 153 3.51 -7.30 3.52
CA THR A 153 4.48 -8.38 3.41
C THR A 153 5.90 -7.82 3.35
N ALA A 154 6.16 -6.88 2.43
CA ALA A 154 7.50 -6.29 2.27
C ALA A 154 7.96 -5.52 3.52
N ILE A 155 7.06 -4.79 4.17
CA ILE A 155 7.37 -4.08 5.42
C ILE A 155 7.66 -5.09 6.55
N ALA A 156 6.92 -6.19 6.61
CA ALA A 156 7.17 -7.23 7.59
C ALA A 156 8.52 -7.93 7.37
N ASP A 157 8.90 -8.21 6.11
CA ASP A 157 10.22 -8.75 5.77
C ASP A 157 11.32 -7.81 6.24
N HIS A 158 11.17 -6.52 6.00
CA HIS A 158 12.13 -5.51 6.44
C HIS A 158 12.22 -5.44 7.98
N ALA A 159 11.10 -5.50 8.69
CA ALA A 159 11.07 -5.50 10.15
C ALA A 159 11.80 -6.72 10.73
N ILE A 160 11.60 -7.90 10.17
CA ILE A 160 12.30 -9.12 10.59
C ILE A 160 13.80 -9.04 10.25
N ALA A 161 14.16 -8.51 9.08
CA ALA A 161 15.56 -8.31 8.70
C ALA A 161 16.28 -7.38 9.71
N MET A 162 15.63 -6.26 10.08
CA MET A 162 16.18 -5.36 11.12
C MET A 162 16.31 -6.07 12.48
N LEU A 163 15.29 -6.82 12.91
CA LEU A 163 15.32 -7.59 14.14
C LEU A 163 16.51 -8.55 14.14
N MET A 164 16.67 -9.33 13.07
CA MET A 164 17.78 -10.29 12.95
C MET A 164 19.14 -9.57 12.91
N SER A 165 19.23 -8.46 12.19
CA SER A 165 20.46 -7.65 12.15
C SER A 165 20.88 -7.20 13.56
N LEU A 166 19.95 -6.67 14.32
CA LEU A 166 20.21 -6.22 15.69
C LEU A 166 20.59 -7.38 16.63
N VAL A 167 19.82 -8.46 16.64
CA VAL A 167 20.04 -9.60 17.52
C VAL A 167 21.34 -10.34 17.19
N ARG A 168 21.74 -10.36 15.91
CA ARG A 168 22.96 -11.03 15.45
C ARG A 168 24.16 -10.09 15.33
N GLY A 169 24.00 -8.79 15.62
CA GLY A 169 25.08 -7.80 15.56
C GLY A 169 25.70 -7.66 14.17
N LEU A 170 24.88 -7.84 13.11
CA LEU A 170 25.38 -7.84 11.72
C LEU A 170 26.03 -6.51 11.34
N ASP A 171 25.61 -5.41 11.92
CA ASP A 171 26.19 -4.09 11.75
C ASP A 171 27.66 -4.02 12.17
N ALA A 172 28.01 -4.68 13.29
CA ALA A 172 29.38 -4.73 13.78
C ALA A 172 30.25 -5.61 12.86
N TYR A 173 29.75 -6.76 12.46
CA TYR A 173 30.46 -7.64 11.53
C TYR A 173 30.64 -6.98 10.15
N HIS A 174 29.66 -6.23 9.68
CA HIS A 174 29.75 -5.52 8.42
C HIS A 174 30.85 -4.42 8.49
N ARG A 175 30.96 -3.69 9.61
CA ARG A 175 32.05 -2.72 9.79
C ARG A 175 33.42 -3.39 9.77
N SER A 176 33.60 -4.50 10.46
CA SER A 176 34.86 -5.28 10.45
C SER A 176 35.20 -5.77 9.05
N GLN A 177 34.20 -6.28 8.32
CA GLN A 177 34.36 -6.75 6.93
C GLN A 177 34.82 -5.63 6.01
N ASN A 178 34.22 -4.44 6.10
CA ASN A 178 34.59 -3.28 5.29
C ASN A 178 36.04 -2.79 5.57
N SER A 179 36.52 -3.05 6.78
CA SER A 179 37.92 -2.78 7.16
C SER A 179 38.86 -3.93 6.88
N SER A 180 38.41 -4.99 6.19
CA SER A 180 39.16 -6.22 5.94
C SER A 180 39.71 -6.87 7.23
N LEU A 181 39.04 -6.66 8.34
CA LEU A 181 39.41 -7.18 9.67
C LEU A 181 38.63 -8.44 9.98
N TRP A 182 39.35 -9.55 10.17
CA TRP A 182 38.75 -10.77 10.73
C TRP A 182 38.77 -10.70 12.25
N ASP A 183 37.70 -10.11 12.83
CA ASP A 183 37.57 -9.98 14.28
C ASP A 183 36.75 -11.16 14.84
N ARG A 184 37.40 -11.96 15.68
CA ARG A 184 36.79 -13.09 16.39
C ARG A 184 36.28 -12.72 17.78
N THR A 185 36.58 -11.49 18.21
CA THR A 185 36.06 -10.97 19.47
C THR A 185 34.63 -10.50 19.24
N SER A 186 33.66 -11.15 19.86
CA SER A 186 32.30 -10.69 19.86
C SER A 186 32.25 -9.22 20.32
N PRO A 187 31.53 -8.32 19.66
CA PRO A 187 31.39 -6.96 20.12
C PRO A 187 30.73 -6.98 21.51
N LYS A 188 31.56 -6.88 22.53
CA LYS A 188 31.17 -6.97 23.95
C LYS A 188 30.15 -5.92 24.39
N ASN A 189 29.86 -4.93 23.54
CA ASN A 189 28.97 -3.79 23.81
C ASN A 189 27.73 -3.73 22.92
N SER A 190 27.52 -4.65 21.99
CA SER A 190 26.24 -4.74 21.28
C SER A 190 25.25 -5.52 22.16
N LEU A 191 24.02 -5.06 22.17
CA LEU A 191 22.85 -5.72 22.72
C LEU A 191 23.00 -7.24 22.53
N GLN A 192 23.17 -7.98 23.62
CA GLN A 192 23.55 -9.37 23.75
C GLN A 192 23.26 -10.21 22.51
N PHE A 193 24.31 -10.68 21.82
CA PHE A 193 24.19 -11.72 20.81
C PHE A 193 23.31 -12.83 21.35
N GLY A 194 22.20 -13.06 20.68
CA GLY A 194 21.26 -14.03 21.18
C GLY A 194 20.59 -14.78 20.05
N GLU A 195 20.04 -15.89 20.41
CA GLU A 195 19.06 -16.55 19.59
C GLU A 195 17.70 -15.90 19.83
N ILE A 196 16.88 -15.88 18.80
CA ILE A 196 15.50 -15.38 18.90
C ILE A 196 14.51 -16.49 19.26
N THR A 197 14.91 -17.74 19.04
CA THR A 197 14.09 -18.92 19.37
C THR A 197 13.70 -18.91 20.86
N GLY A 198 12.42 -19.10 21.13
CA GLY A 198 11.85 -19.06 22.49
C GLY A 198 11.71 -17.66 23.09
N ARG A 199 12.26 -16.61 22.46
CA ARG A 199 12.09 -15.24 22.95
C ARG A 199 10.72 -14.68 22.59
N THR A 200 10.28 -13.72 23.36
CA THR A 200 8.98 -13.06 23.14
C THR A 200 9.14 -11.79 22.33
N VAL A 201 8.31 -11.65 21.30
CA VAL A 201 8.11 -10.39 20.57
C VAL A 201 6.74 -9.82 20.92
N LEU A 202 6.69 -8.54 21.25
CA LEU A 202 5.47 -7.79 21.44
C LEU A 202 5.19 -6.98 20.15
N ILE A 203 4.02 -7.21 19.56
CA ILE A 203 3.56 -6.47 18.38
C ILE A 203 2.47 -5.51 18.84
N VAL A 204 2.77 -4.22 18.77
CA VAL A 204 1.80 -3.17 19.06
C VAL A 204 1.02 -2.84 17.79
N GLY A 205 -0.22 -3.32 17.71
CA GLY A 205 -1.08 -3.18 16.54
C GLY A 205 -1.09 -4.39 15.61
N LEU A 206 -2.05 -5.30 15.80
CA LEU A 206 -2.22 -6.49 14.95
C LEU A 206 -3.07 -6.16 13.71
N GLY A 207 -2.60 -5.19 12.89
CA GLY A 207 -3.15 -4.87 11.56
C GLY A 207 -2.52 -5.72 10.47
N GLY A 208 -2.54 -5.25 9.21
CA GLY A 208 -1.93 -5.96 8.08
C GLY A 208 -0.45 -6.26 8.30
N ILE A 209 0.36 -5.22 8.59
CA ILE A 209 1.80 -5.36 8.84
C ILE A 209 2.07 -6.22 10.07
N GLY A 210 1.41 -5.91 11.20
CA GLY A 210 1.60 -6.66 12.45
C GLY A 210 1.27 -8.13 12.32
N THR A 211 0.25 -8.49 11.56
CA THR A 211 -0.10 -9.89 11.27
C THR A 211 1.01 -10.59 10.48
N GLU A 212 1.57 -9.93 9.47
CA GLU A 212 2.65 -10.49 8.67
C GLU A 212 3.96 -10.62 9.45
N VAL A 213 4.26 -9.66 10.35
CA VAL A 213 5.39 -9.78 11.31
C VAL A 213 5.16 -10.94 12.27
N ALA A 214 3.93 -11.07 12.80
CA ALA A 214 3.58 -12.16 13.72
C ALA A 214 3.82 -13.55 13.11
N LYS A 215 3.36 -13.76 11.87
CA LYS A 215 3.56 -15.02 11.13
C LYS A 215 5.05 -15.38 11.01
N ARG A 216 5.88 -14.41 10.63
CA ARG A 216 7.32 -14.59 10.45
C ARG A 216 8.03 -14.84 11.76
N ALA A 217 7.73 -14.04 12.78
CA ALA A 217 8.31 -14.21 14.11
C ALA A 217 7.97 -15.58 14.71
N TYR A 218 6.71 -16.04 14.53
CA TYR A 218 6.29 -17.37 14.95
C TYR A 218 7.05 -18.47 14.21
N GLY A 219 7.19 -18.34 12.88
CA GLY A 219 7.98 -19.26 12.06
C GLY A 219 9.46 -19.33 12.44
N LEU A 220 10.00 -18.27 13.04
CA LEU A 220 11.36 -18.21 13.59
C LEU A 220 11.46 -18.73 15.03
N GLY A 221 10.40 -19.36 15.55
CA GLY A 221 10.38 -19.97 16.88
C GLY A 221 10.20 -18.97 18.03
N MET A 222 9.75 -17.75 17.76
CA MET A 222 9.45 -16.77 18.80
C MET A 222 8.07 -16.98 19.44
N ARG A 223 7.92 -16.58 20.68
CA ARG A 223 6.62 -16.38 21.30
C ARG A 223 6.07 -15.01 20.90
N VAL A 224 4.90 -14.99 20.27
CA VAL A 224 4.27 -13.74 19.80
C VAL A 224 3.19 -13.31 20.77
N ILE A 225 3.26 -12.05 21.21
CA ILE A 225 2.19 -11.34 21.93
C ILE A 225 1.82 -10.13 21.10
N ALA A 226 0.54 -9.83 20.96
CA ALA A 226 0.08 -8.70 20.19
C ALA A 226 -1.05 -7.93 20.88
N THR A 227 -1.09 -6.62 20.62
CA THR A 227 -2.24 -5.79 21.00
C THR A 227 -3.05 -5.48 19.74
N ARG A 228 -4.37 -5.37 19.91
CA ARG A 228 -5.27 -4.93 18.86
C ARG A 228 -6.23 -3.89 19.45
N GLY A 229 -6.28 -2.70 18.85
CA GLY A 229 -7.27 -1.67 19.13
C GLY A 229 -8.59 -1.91 18.39
#